data_60a50a6703170838b1e3e680daab651a
#
_entry.id   60a50a6703170838b1e3e680daab651a
#
_cell.length_a   1.000
_cell.length_b   1.000
_cell.length_c   1.000
_cell.angle_alpha   90.00
_cell.angle_beta   90.00
_cell.angle_gamma   90.00
#
_symmetry.space_group_name_H-M   'P 1'
#
loop_
_entity.id
_entity.type
_entity.pdbx_description
1 polymer ?
#
loop_
_entity_poly.entity_id
_entity_poly.type
_entity_poly.pdbx_seq_one_letter_code
_entity_poly.pdbx_strand_id
1 'polypeptide(L)'
;RKGLQEKVVPHIRSGKVKRFLGFNEPDKKEQANMPYKAALKYWPILQSLNVPLCSPGCANPEGLNDGTVQGVNSSWMFDFMKEADRLGYRVDYVGVHWYGGTNAADFKVKMRRIYEKYGRRPLLITEFAPADWQAKTHSQNRMKAPYVLAFMKEVLPWLEKQDWVAGYAWFSFESNEPHGHTSSLFDKNGDLS
;
A
#
# COMPACT_ATOMS: atom_id res chain seq x y z
N ARG A 1 18.64 14.90 -2.89
CA ARG A 1 18.03 16.25 -3.09
C ARG A 1 17.97 16.62 -4.58
N LYS A 2 19.08 16.49 -5.35
CA LYS A 2 19.15 16.90 -6.76
C LYS A 2 18.03 16.23 -7.61
N GLY A 3 17.86 14.90 -7.52
CA GLY A 3 16.84 14.19 -8.29
C GLY A 3 15.40 14.64 -7.99
N LEU A 4 15.07 14.97 -6.75
CA LEU A 4 13.76 15.51 -6.40
C LEU A 4 13.56 16.90 -7.01
N GLN A 5 14.56 17.78 -6.94
CA GLN A 5 14.48 19.12 -7.51
C GLN A 5 14.33 19.09 -9.05
N GLU A 6 15.04 18.22 -9.71
CA GLU A 6 15.05 18.16 -11.17
C GLU A 6 13.87 17.38 -11.75
N LYS A 7 13.47 16.26 -11.11
CA LYS A 7 12.49 15.32 -11.67
C LYS A 7 11.09 15.45 -11.07
N VAL A 8 10.94 15.99 -9.86
CA VAL A 8 9.64 16.02 -9.16
C VAL A 8 9.10 17.44 -9.02
N VAL A 9 9.92 18.39 -8.58
CA VAL A 9 9.47 19.77 -8.32
C VAL A 9 8.83 20.44 -9.54
N PRO A 10 9.30 20.27 -10.78
CA PRO A 10 8.63 20.82 -11.96
C PRO A 10 7.19 20.31 -12.14
N HIS A 11 6.96 19.03 -11.83
CA HIS A 11 5.61 18.44 -11.92
C HIS A 11 4.69 18.87 -10.77
N ILE A 12 5.24 19.15 -9.60
CA ILE A 12 4.49 19.77 -8.50
C ILE A 12 4.07 21.19 -8.91
N ARG A 13 5.01 22.01 -9.39
CA ARG A 13 4.74 23.40 -9.81
C ARG A 13 3.73 23.50 -10.95
N SER A 14 3.71 22.54 -11.84
CA SER A 14 2.71 22.47 -12.93
C SER A 14 1.35 21.89 -12.49
N GLY A 15 1.19 21.52 -11.21
CA GLY A 15 -0.04 20.92 -10.67
C GLY A 15 -0.27 19.46 -11.09
N LYS A 16 0.67 18.84 -11.81
CA LYS A 16 0.57 17.42 -12.21
C LYS A 16 0.73 16.46 -11.02
N VAL A 17 1.56 16.80 -10.05
CA VAL A 17 1.75 16.04 -8.81
C VAL A 17 1.02 16.76 -7.68
N LYS A 18 -0.02 16.14 -7.16
CA LYS A 18 -0.87 16.69 -6.08
C LYS A 18 -0.62 16.05 -4.72
N ARG A 19 0.09 14.94 -4.67
CA ARG A 19 0.42 14.17 -3.46
C ARG A 19 1.78 13.50 -3.67
N PHE A 20 2.48 13.21 -2.59
CA PHE A 20 3.74 12.48 -2.65
C PHE A 20 3.68 11.26 -1.73
N LEU A 21 4.03 10.10 -2.27
CA LEU A 21 4.09 8.86 -1.51
C LEU A 21 5.47 8.72 -0.88
N GLY A 22 5.51 8.12 0.31
CA GLY A 22 6.76 7.77 0.97
C GLY A 22 7.49 6.61 0.29
N PHE A 23 8.24 5.86 1.08
CA PHE A 23 9.05 4.74 0.59
C PHE A 23 8.19 3.49 0.36
N ASN A 24 8.55 2.69 -0.65
CA ASN A 24 7.86 1.44 -0.97
C ASN A 24 8.38 0.30 -0.08
N GLU A 25 7.49 -0.34 0.66
CA GLU A 25 7.73 -1.50 1.53
C GLU A 25 9.08 -1.45 2.25
N PRO A 26 9.37 -0.38 3.02
CA PRO A 26 10.66 -0.25 3.70
C PRO A 26 10.86 -1.29 4.79
N ASP A 27 9.80 -1.93 5.23
CA ASP A 27 9.75 -3.01 6.21
C ASP A 27 10.16 -4.37 5.62
N LYS A 28 10.34 -4.48 4.29
CA LYS A 28 10.62 -5.73 3.59
C LYS A 28 12.01 -5.74 2.98
N LYS A 29 12.76 -6.82 3.22
CA LYS A 29 14.17 -6.97 2.83
C LYS A 29 14.40 -6.88 1.32
N GLU A 30 13.47 -7.41 0.53
CA GLU A 30 13.52 -7.46 -0.94
C GLU A 30 13.04 -6.18 -1.61
N GLN A 31 12.59 -5.19 -0.81
CA GLN A 31 12.06 -3.91 -1.28
C GLN A 31 12.98 -2.75 -0.85
N ALA A 32 12.45 -1.64 -0.37
CA ALA A 32 13.30 -0.52 0.02
C ALA A 32 14.23 -0.84 1.21
N ASN A 33 13.91 -1.85 2.02
CA ASN A 33 14.76 -2.37 3.11
C ASN A 33 15.42 -1.24 3.93
N MET A 34 14.61 -0.36 4.48
CA MET A 34 15.07 0.85 5.14
C MET A 34 14.63 0.87 6.60
N PRO A 35 15.52 1.09 7.57
CA PRO A 35 15.11 1.33 8.96
C PRO A 35 14.21 2.57 9.07
N TYR A 36 13.17 2.53 9.92
CA TYR A 36 12.24 3.66 10.07
C TYR A 36 12.95 4.97 10.47
N LYS A 37 14.01 4.89 11.27
CA LYS A 37 14.84 6.05 11.63
C LYS A 37 15.52 6.70 10.42
N ALA A 38 15.91 5.89 9.41
CA ALA A 38 16.46 6.41 8.16
C ALA A 38 15.37 7.11 7.33
N ALA A 39 14.17 6.54 7.26
CA ALA A 39 13.03 7.17 6.61
C ALA A 39 12.69 8.53 7.25
N LEU A 40 12.65 8.60 8.58
CA LEU A 40 12.44 9.84 9.33
C LEU A 40 13.52 10.89 9.07
N LYS A 41 14.77 10.47 8.91
CA LYS A 41 15.87 11.40 8.57
C LYS A 41 15.67 12.11 7.23
N TYR A 42 15.04 11.43 6.27
CA TYR A 42 14.72 12.00 4.95
C TYR A 42 13.36 12.72 4.92
N TRP A 43 12.50 12.52 5.91
CA TRP A 43 11.13 13.03 5.91
C TRP A 43 11.03 14.56 5.78
N PRO A 44 11.87 15.38 6.45
CA PRO A 44 11.86 16.83 6.26
C PRO A 44 12.13 17.27 4.82
N ILE A 45 12.88 16.48 4.05
CA ILE A 45 13.12 16.77 2.62
C ILE A 45 11.82 16.57 1.83
N LEU A 46 11.03 15.52 2.17
CA LEU A 46 9.73 15.30 1.53
C LEU A 46 8.73 16.38 1.93
N GLN A 47 8.73 16.80 3.19
CA GLN A 47 7.89 17.91 3.65
C GLN A 47 8.17 19.24 2.92
N SER A 48 9.44 19.48 2.53
CA SER A 48 9.81 20.68 1.78
C SER A 48 9.24 20.73 0.35
N LEU A 49 8.66 19.63 -0.14
CA LEU A 49 7.96 19.61 -1.43
C LEU A 49 6.61 20.37 -1.38
N ASN A 50 6.11 20.63 -0.19
CA ASN A 50 4.88 21.40 0.09
C ASN A 50 3.61 20.85 -0.62
N VAL A 51 3.55 19.54 -0.76
CA VAL A 51 2.34 18.79 -1.17
C VAL A 51 1.95 17.82 -0.07
N PRO A 52 0.69 17.39 0.01
CA PRO A 52 0.28 16.35 0.97
C PRO A 52 1.14 15.10 0.86
N LEU A 53 1.54 14.56 2.02
CA LEU A 53 2.42 13.41 2.14
C LEU A 53 1.67 12.18 2.63
N CYS A 54 1.88 11.08 1.94
CA CYS A 54 1.48 9.76 2.39
C CYS A 54 2.63 9.10 3.13
N SER A 55 2.34 8.39 4.21
CA SER A 55 3.34 7.54 4.88
C SER A 55 3.97 6.56 3.89
N PRO A 56 5.08 5.91 4.22
CA PRO A 56 5.52 4.75 3.46
C PRO A 56 4.42 3.69 3.36
N GLY A 57 4.28 3.06 2.18
CA GLY A 57 3.43 1.88 2.00
C GLY A 57 4.18 0.65 2.51
N CYS A 58 3.78 0.13 3.67
CA CYS A 58 4.40 -1.03 4.26
C CYS A 58 3.74 -2.33 3.81
N ALA A 59 4.52 -3.40 3.69
CA ALA A 59 3.99 -4.75 3.44
C ALA A 59 3.16 -5.25 4.63
N ASN A 60 3.48 -4.80 5.86
CA ASN A 60 2.67 -5.03 7.05
C ASN A 60 2.19 -3.70 7.67
N PRO A 61 1.17 -3.05 7.10
CA PRO A 61 0.68 -1.75 7.59
C PRO A 61 -0.02 -1.85 8.95
N GLU A 62 -0.52 -3.01 9.36
CA GLU A 62 -1.14 -3.19 10.68
C GLU A 62 -0.11 -3.16 11.82
N GLY A 63 1.16 -3.46 11.51
CA GLY A 63 2.21 -3.54 12.51
C GLY A 63 1.95 -4.59 13.58
N LEU A 64 1.30 -5.69 13.21
CA LEU A 64 1.05 -6.84 14.09
C LEU A 64 2.20 -7.83 13.97
N ASN A 65 2.74 -8.25 15.10
CA ASN A 65 3.76 -9.29 15.14
C ASN A 65 3.08 -10.67 15.26
N ASP A 66 2.27 -11.01 14.27
CA ASP A 66 1.48 -12.24 14.23
C ASP A 66 2.11 -13.36 13.38
N GLY A 67 3.31 -13.12 12.84
CA GLY A 67 4.02 -14.08 11.99
C GLY A 67 3.40 -14.33 10.62
N THR A 68 2.36 -13.59 10.25
CA THR A 68 1.65 -13.81 8.97
C THR A 68 2.46 -13.40 7.74
N VAL A 69 3.48 -12.55 7.93
CA VAL A 69 4.35 -12.10 6.84
C VAL A 69 5.80 -12.40 7.19
N GLN A 70 6.39 -13.41 6.56
CA GLN A 70 7.79 -13.76 6.78
C GLN A 70 8.74 -12.68 6.24
N GLY A 71 9.80 -12.40 7.01
CA GLY A 71 10.85 -11.47 6.59
C GLY A 71 10.47 -9.99 6.67
N VAL A 72 9.36 -9.66 7.29
CA VAL A 72 8.88 -8.28 7.47
C VAL A 72 9.08 -7.83 8.91
N ASN A 73 9.60 -6.62 9.10
CA ASN A 73 9.61 -5.99 10.42
C ASN A 73 8.20 -5.51 10.76
N SER A 74 7.48 -6.28 11.57
CA SER A 74 6.06 -6.07 11.90
C SER A 74 5.77 -4.76 12.64
N SER A 75 6.72 -4.20 13.37
CA SER A 75 6.56 -2.93 14.10
C SER A 75 6.89 -1.68 13.27
N TRP A 76 7.46 -1.82 12.09
CA TRP A 76 8.06 -0.72 11.33
C TRP A 76 7.11 0.48 11.14
N MET A 77 5.92 0.22 10.66
CA MET A 77 4.93 1.27 10.40
C MET A 77 4.48 1.96 11.69
N PHE A 78 4.27 1.19 12.74
CA PHE A 78 3.91 1.72 14.06
C PHE A 78 5.02 2.62 14.63
N ASP A 79 6.27 2.17 14.57
CA ASP A 79 7.42 2.91 15.08
C ASP A 79 7.65 4.19 14.27
N PHE A 80 7.50 4.12 12.93
CA PHE A 80 7.60 5.29 12.06
C PHE A 80 6.52 6.34 12.41
N MET A 81 5.26 5.94 12.47
CA MET A 81 4.14 6.86 12.72
C MET A 81 4.22 7.49 14.11
N LYS A 82 4.51 6.68 15.13
CA LYS A 82 4.69 7.15 16.52
C LYS A 82 5.80 8.19 16.61
N GLU A 83 6.94 7.93 15.99
CA GLU A 83 8.07 8.84 16.05
C GLU A 83 7.89 10.07 15.16
N ALA A 84 7.22 9.94 14.01
CA ALA A 84 6.83 11.08 13.16
C ALA A 84 5.94 12.05 13.95
N ASP A 85 4.94 11.53 14.68
CA ASP A 85 4.06 12.34 15.53
C ASP A 85 4.83 13.03 16.67
N ARG A 86 5.75 12.30 17.32
CA ARG A 86 6.61 12.87 18.37
C ARG A 86 7.49 14.01 17.86
N LEU A 87 7.96 13.91 16.61
CA LEU A 87 8.79 14.93 15.95
C LEU A 87 7.99 16.07 15.32
N GLY A 88 6.66 16.02 15.37
CA GLY A 88 5.78 17.00 14.72
C GLY A 88 5.85 16.93 13.19
N TYR A 89 6.21 15.78 12.62
CA TYR A 89 6.27 15.62 11.18
C TYR A 89 4.88 15.45 10.58
N ARG A 90 4.64 16.12 9.46
CA ARG A 90 3.38 16.04 8.74
C ARG A 90 3.30 14.72 7.97
N VAL A 91 2.26 13.94 8.25
CA VAL A 91 1.84 12.75 7.50
C VAL A 91 0.34 12.89 7.27
N ASP A 92 -0.05 13.23 6.05
CA ASP A 92 -1.44 13.55 5.73
C ASP A 92 -2.28 12.31 5.43
N TYR A 93 -1.66 11.25 4.91
CA TYR A 93 -2.31 9.98 4.56
C TYR A 93 -1.52 8.79 5.09
N VAL A 94 -2.22 7.70 5.35
CA VAL A 94 -1.60 6.41 5.66
C VAL A 94 -1.56 5.55 4.40
N GLY A 95 -0.35 5.20 3.94
CA GLY A 95 -0.14 4.31 2.81
C GLY A 95 -0.36 2.85 3.22
N VAL A 96 -1.14 2.14 2.43
CA VAL A 96 -1.49 0.74 2.71
C VAL A 96 -1.19 -0.13 1.51
N HIS A 97 -0.43 -1.21 1.73
CA HIS A 97 -0.36 -2.36 0.84
C HIS A 97 -1.14 -3.51 1.45
N TRP A 98 -1.91 -4.22 0.64
CA TRP A 98 -2.65 -5.37 1.11
C TRP A 98 -2.69 -6.47 0.05
N TYR A 99 -2.17 -7.62 0.41
CA TYR A 99 -2.24 -8.83 -0.39
C TYR A 99 -2.72 -9.97 0.50
N GLY A 100 -3.94 -10.41 0.28
CA GLY A 100 -4.57 -11.40 1.15
C GLY A 100 -5.48 -12.36 0.39
N GLY A 101 -6.42 -12.95 1.11
CA GLY A 101 -7.43 -13.82 0.54
C GLY A 101 -8.58 -13.06 -0.12
N THR A 102 -9.63 -13.80 -0.50
CA THR A 102 -10.82 -13.26 -1.15
C THR A 102 -11.96 -12.95 -0.16
N ASN A 103 -11.67 -12.89 1.14
CA ASN A 103 -12.66 -12.54 2.15
C ASN A 103 -12.80 -11.02 2.26
N ALA A 104 -13.88 -10.48 1.72
CA ALA A 104 -14.16 -9.03 1.75
C ALA A 104 -14.38 -8.49 3.18
N ALA A 105 -14.97 -9.29 4.08
CA ALA A 105 -15.18 -8.87 5.47
C ALA A 105 -13.85 -8.67 6.20
N ASP A 106 -12.90 -9.57 6.03
CA ASP A 106 -11.54 -9.45 6.61
C ASP A 106 -10.82 -8.22 6.08
N PHE A 107 -10.91 -7.96 4.77
CA PHE A 107 -10.34 -6.75 4.18
C PHE A 107 -10.91 -5.49 4.82
N LYS A 108 -12.25 -5.39 4.91
CA LYS A 108 -12.94 -4.23 5.48
C LYS A 108 -12.56 -3.98 6.94
N VAL A 109 -12.49 -5.05 7.74
CA VAL A 109 -12.06 -4.99 9.14
C VAL A 109 -10.62 -4.50 9.25
N LYS A 110 -9.70 -5.01 8.41
CA LYS A 110 -8.30 -4.59 8.39
C LYS A 110 -8.13 -3.13 8.03
N MET A 111 -8.80 -2.65 6.97
CA MET A 111 -8.74 -1.24 6.58
C MET A 111 -9.24 -0.32 7.69
N ARG A 112 -10.34 -0.65 8.34
CA ARG A 112 -10.87 0.12 9.48
C ARG A 112 -9.90 0.12 10.67
N ARG A 113 -9.30 -1.01 10.99
CA ARG A 113 -8.30 -1.13 12.07
C ARG A 113 -7.06 -0.28 11.81
N ILE A 114 -6.55 -0.27 10.57
CA ILE A 114 -5.42 0.58 10.17
C ILE A 114 -5.80 2.06 10.32
N TYR A 115 -6.95 2.47 9.84
CA TYR A 115 -7.45 3.83 9.95
C TYR A 115 -7.51 4.29 11.42
N GLU A 116 -8.12 3.49 12.30
CA GLU A 116 -8.24 3.81 13.72
C GLU A 116 -6.88 3.83 14.41
N LYS A 117 -6.00 2.87 14.10
CA LYS A 117 -4.69 2.72 14.72
C LYS A 117 -3.78 3.93 14.50
N TYR A 118 -3.84 4.56 13.34
CA TYR A 118 -2.97 5.67 12.99
C TYR A 118 -3.66 7.05 13.07
N GLY A 119 -4.52 7.21 14.08
CA GLY A 119 -5.09 8.49 14.42
C GLY A 119 -6.16 8.97 13.46
N ARG A 120 -6.86 8.06 12.80
CA ARG A 120 -7.92 8.34 11.83
C ARG A 120 -7.48 9.22 10.67
N ARG A 121 -6.23 9.07 10.25
CA ARG A 121 -5.73 9.68 9.01
C ARG A 121 -6.30 8.95 7.80
N PRO A 122 -6.74 9.68 6.76
CA PRO A 122 -7.28 9.05 5.55
C PRO A 122 -6.29 8.05 4.94
N LEU A 123 -6.82 6.92 4.46
CA LEU A 123 -6.01 5.88 3.83
C LEU A 123 -5.80 6.15 2.34
N LEU A 124 -4.59 5.93 1.86
CA LEU A 124 -4.26 5.68 0.47
C LEU A 124 -3.87 4.21 0.33
N ILE A 125 -4.75 3.40 -0.23
CA ILE A 125 -4.49 1.98 -0.46
C ILE A 125 -3.76 1.88 -1.81
N THR A 126 -2.43 2.05 -1.74
CA THR A 126 -1.59 2.21 -2.93
C THR A 126 -1.37 0.94 -3.70
N GLU A 127 -1.56 -0.21 -3.04
CA GLU A 127 -1.53 -1.53 -3.68
C GLU A 127 -2.48 -2.47 -2.93
N PHE A 128 -3.40 -3.13 -3.64
CA PHE A 128 -4.14 -4.23 -3.06
C PHE A 128 -4.68 -5.19 -4.13
N ALA A 129 -4.61 -6.47 -3.84
CA ALA A 129 -5.27 -7.53 -4.60
C ALA A 129 -5.26 -8.84 -3.79
N PRO A 130 -6.18 -9.79 -4.03
CA PRO A 130 -6.02 -11.16 -3.58
C PRO A 130 -4.78 -11.80 -4.21
N ALA A 131 -3.94 -12.45 -3.39
CA ALA A 131 -2.75 -13.14 -3.86
C ALA A 131 -2.44 -14.36 -2.99
N ASP A 132 -1.95 -15.42 -3.62
CA ASP A 132 -1.49 -16.63 -2.96
C ASP A 132 0.04 -16.78 -3.09
N TRP A 133 0.76 -16.15 -2.19
CA TRP A 133 2.23 -16.16 -2.19
C TRP A 133 2.87 -17.56 -2.05
N GLN A 134 2.08 -18.58 -1.70
CA GLN A 134 2.56 -19.98 -1.61
C GLN A 134 2.47 -20.71 -2.94
N ALA A 135 1.67 -20.22 -3.88
CA ALA A 135 1.51 -20.85 -5.19
C ALA A 135 2.81 -20.79 -6.01
N LYS A 136 3.25 -21.92 -6.52
CA LYS A 136 4.38 -22.06 -7.45
C LYS A 136 3.92 -22.21 -8.91
N THR A 137 2.67 -22.58 -9.10
CA THR A 137 2.02 -22.75 -10.41
C THR A 137 0.60 -22.18 -10.36
N HIS A 138 0.00 -21.88 -11.50
CA HIS A 138 -1.38 -21.39 -11.59
C HIS A 138 -2.39 -22.35 -10.94
N SER A 139 -2.18 -23.67 -11.09
CA SER A 139 -3.08 -24.69 -10.50
C SER A 139 -3.06 -24.68 -8.97
N GLN A 140 -1.94 -24.32 -8.36
CA GLN A 140 -1.80 -24.22 -6.91
C GLN A 140 -2.42 -22.96 -6.31
N ASN A 141 -2.67 -21.93 -7.12
CA ASN A 141 -3.25 -20.70 -6.62
C ASN A 141 -4.69 -20.95 -6.09
N ARG A 142 -4.90 -20.66 -4.81
CA ARG A 142 -6.19 -20.83 -4.12
C ARG A 142 -7.15 -19.69 -4.39
N MET A 143 -6.64 -18.54 -4.85
CA MET A 143 -7.44 -17.37 -5.21
C MET A 143 -8.02 -17.58 -6.61
N LYS A 144 -9.17 -18.29 -6.71
CA LYS A 144 -9.79 -18.58 -8.01
C LYS A 144 -10.52 -17.35 -8.56
N ALA A 145 -10.50 -17.16 -9.87
CA ALA A 145 -11.06 -15.98 -10.53
C ALA A 145 -12.53 -15.64 -10.11
N PRO A 146 -13.46 -16.58 -9.96
CA PRO A 146 -14.80 -16.25 -9.47
C PRO A 146 -14.83 -15.62 -8.07
N TYR A 147 -13.92 -16.05 -7.18
CA TYR A 147 -13.83 -15.49 -5.83
C TYR A 147 -13.16 -14.12 -5.83
N VAL A 148 -12.15 -13.91 -6.68
CA VAL A 148 -11.52 -12.59 -6.88
C VAL A 148 -12.54 -11.60 -7.42
N LEU A 149 -13.33 -12.00 -8.43
CA LEU A 149 -14.40 -11.16 -8.99
C LEU A 149 -15.48 -10.83 -7.95
N ALA A 150 -15.89 -11.80 -7.12
CA ALA A 150 -16.83 -11.57 -6.04
C ALA A 150 -16.27 -10.58 -5.01
N PHE A 151 -14.99 -10.73 -4.63
CA PHE A 151 -14.29 -9.79 -3.76
C PHE A 151 -14.28 -8.37 -4.35
N MET A 152 -13.93 -8.20 -5.63
CA MET A 152 -13.94 -6.90 -6.29
C MET A 152 -15.32 -6.26 -6.28
N LYS A 153 -16.38 -7.03 -6.65
CA LYS A 153 -17.77 -6.54 -6.67
C LYS A 153 -18.28 -6.07 -5.31
N GLU A 154 -17.74 -6.61 -4.24
CA GLU A 154 -18.12 -6.24 -2.88
C GLU A 154 -17.25 -5.12 -2.31
N VAL A 155 -15.93 -5.18 -2.55
CA VAL A 155 -14.96 -4.27 -1.93
C VAL A 155 -14.91 -2.92 -2.64
N LEU A 156 -14.92 -2.86 -3.97
CA LEU A 156 -14.78 -1.59 -4.68
C LEU A 156 -15.94 -0.62 -4.38
N PRO A 157 -17.22 -1.01 -4.47
CA PRO A 157 -18.31 -0.12 -4.08
C PRO A 157 -18.32 0.25 -2.59
N TRP A 158 -17.75 -0.61 -1.74
CA TRP A 158 -17.61 -0.28 -0.32
C TRP A 158 -16.52 0.78 -0.11
N LEU A 159 -15.38 0.69 -0.78
CA LEU A 159 -14.30 1.68 -0.71
C LEU A 159 -14.80 3.06 -1.16
N GLU A 160 -15.57 3.14 -2.25
CA GLU A 160 -16.16 4.40 -2.75
C GLU A 160 -17.08 5.10 -1.74
N LYS A 161 -17.65 4.35 -0.80
CA LYS A 161 -18.55 4.89 0.23
C LYS A 161 -17.84 5.33 1.51
N GLN A 162 -16.52 5.11 1.62
CA GLN A 162 -15.77 5.48 2.82
C GLN A 162 -15.15 6.87 2.63
N ASP A 163 -15.59 7.85 3.39
CA ASP A 163 -15.04 9.22 3.39
C ASP A 163 -13.59 9.30 3.89
N TRP A 164 -13.16 8.27 4.63
CA TRP A 164 -11.79 8.12 5.12
C TRP A 164 -10.85 7.35 4.18
N VAL A 165 -11.31 6.91 3.01
CA VAL A 165 -10.47 6.34 1.94
C VAL A 165 -10.23 7.43 0.90
N ALA A 166 -9.03 8.00 0.89
CA ALA A 166 -8.64 9.08 -0.01
C ALA A 166 -8.31 8.61 -1.43
N GLY A 167 -8.16 7.31 -1.63
CA GLY A 167 -7.93 6.66 -2.91
C GLY A 167 -7.39 5.24 -2.76
N TYR A 168 -7.50 4.47 -3.82
CA TYR A 168 -7.02 3.10 -3.87
C TYR A 168 -6.55 2.73 -5.28
N ALA A 169 -5.64 1.76 -5.38
CA ALA A 169 -5.14 1.22 -6.63
C ALA A 169 -5.09 -0.31 -6.57
N TRP A 170 -5.83 -0.95 -7.47
CA TRP A 170 -5.76 -2.39 -7.65
C TRP A 170 -4.38 -2.75 -8.20
N PHE A 171 -3.74 -3.76 -7.61
CA PHE A 171 -2.49 -4.30 -8.13
C PHE A 171 -2.79 -5.37 -9.19
N SER A 172 -2.64 -5.00 -10.45
CA SER A 172 -2.78 -5.93 -11.55
C SER A 172 -1.52 -6.76 -11.69
N PHE A 173 -1.55 -8.00 -11.23
CA PHE A 173 -0.48 -8.95 -11.48
C PHE A 173 -0.34 -9.24 -12.98
N GLU A 174 0.85 -9.66 -13.38
CA GLU A 174 1.02 -10.25 -14.71
C GLU A 174 0.22 -11.55 -14.84
N SER A 175 -0.40 -11.79 -15.99
CA SER A 175 -1.26 -12.96 -16.21
C SER A 175 -0.51 -14.31 -16.14
N ASN A 176 0.81 -14.28 -16.19
CA ASN A 176 1.69 -15.46 -16.07
C ASN A 176 2.22 -15.66 -14.64
N GLU A 177 1.97 -14.75 -13.70
CA GLU A 177 2.45 -14.90 -12.33
C GLU A 177 1.60 -15.88 -11.51
N PRO A 178 2.19 -16.95 -10.95
CA PRO A 178 1.43 -17.95 -10.19
C PRO A 178 0.67 -17.37 -9.00
N HIS A 179 1.25 -16.38 -8.32
CA HIS A 179 0.72 -15.84 -7.07
C HIS A 179 -0.57 -15.07 -7.25
N GLY A 180 -0.71 -14.35 -8.36
CA GLY A 180 -1.76 -13.34 -8.54
C GLY A 180 -2.40 -13.30 -9.91
N HIS A 181 -2.15 -14.26 -10.81
CA HIS A 181 -2.70 -14.25 -12.17
C HIS A 181 -4.21 -14.06 -12.23
N THR A 182 -4.94 -14.54 -11.23
CA THR A 182 -6.40 -14.36 -11.11
C THR A 182 -6.82 -12.95 -10.70
N SER A 183 -5.88 -12.13 -10.26
CA SER A 183 -6.05 -10.71 -9.98
C SER A 183 -5.49 -9.82 -11.10
N SER A 184 -5.02 -10.42 -12.21
CA SER A 184 -4.64 -9.68 -13.41
C SER A 184 -5.88 -9.01 -14.02
N LEU A 185 -5.74 -7.76 -14.42
CA LEU A 185 -6.79 -7.02 -15.15
C LEU A 185 -6.65 -7.21 -16.66
N PHE A 186 -5.51 -7.70 -17.11
CA PHE A 186 -5.19 -7.87 -18.52
C PHE A 186 -4.68 -9.27 -18.78
N ASP A 187 -5.04 -9.81 -19.92
CA ASP A 187 -4.48 -11.04 -20.42
C ASP A 187 -3.07 -10.83 -21.02
N LYS A 188 -2.47 -11.89 -21.55
CA LYS A 188 -1.14 -11.85 -22.18
C LYS A 188 -1.06 -10.97 -23.44
N ASN A 189 -2.18 -10.60 -24.04
CA ASN A 189 -2.26 -9.73 -25.21
C ASN A 189 -2.55 -8.27 -24.83
N GLY A 190 -2.81 -7.99 -23.54
CA GLY A 190 -3.18 -6.68 -23.04
C GLY A 190 -4.68 -6.39 -23.11
N ASP A 191 -5.49 -7.37 -23.43
CA ASP A 191 -6.94 -7.27 -23.38
C ASP A 191 -7.45 -7.46 -21.93
N LEU A 192 -8.60 -6.88 -21.61
CA LEU A 192 -9.20 -7.05 -20.28
C LEU A 192 -9.54 -8.53 -20.04
N SER A 193 -9.12 -9.06 -18.89
CA SER A 193 -9.29 -10.47 -18.49
C SER A 193 -10.66 -10.77 -17.89
#